data_7e6a9b948405f7de83f903a2bfb3400b
#
_entry.id   7e6a9b948405f7de83f903a2bfb3400b
#
_cell.length_a   1.000
_cell.length_b   1.000
_cell.length_c   1.000
_cell.angle_alpha   90.00
_cell.angle_beta   90.00
_cell.angle_gamma   90.00
#
_symmetry.space_group_name_H-M   'P 1'
#
loop_
_entity.id
_entity.type
_entity.pdbx_description
1 polymer ?
#
loop_
_entity_poly.entity_id
_entity_poly.type
_entity_poly.pdbx_seq_one_letter_code
_entity_poly.pdbx_strand_id
1 'polypeptide(L)'
;MFQPQQKTIQSAVGVGVLLVGLALGAGAVSIPNAAGYGGVGPSFLPWLMAAALAVCGVLIVREARTGGYRNMEEPAGAPHPFWPGFAWVSAGLLANAALITTIGFIFSCTLCYLLAVQGLRRASGQAAGTARVVAWDLVTGLALSAPVFWMFTQFLAINLPGITSTGWL
;
A
#
# COMPACT_ATOMS: atom_id res chain seq x y z
N MET A 1 1.01 -0.17 36.27
CA MET A 1 2.40 -0.67 36.13
C MET A 1 2.63 -0.88 34.63
N PHE A 2 3.31 0.08 33.96
CA PHE A 2 3.47 0.06 32.48
C PHE A 2 4.39 -1.11 32.09
N GLN A 3 3.92 -1.99 31.24
CA GLN A 3 4.74 -3.11 30.77
C GLN A 3 5.90 -2.59 29.93
N PRO A 4 7.15 -2.89 30.26
CA PRO A 4 8.34 -2.40 29.51
C PRO A 4 8.31 -2.84 28.05
N GLN A 5 7.69 -3.94 27.73
CA GLN A 5 7.54 -4.50 26.39
C GLN A 5 6.70 -3.59 25.48
N GLN A 6 5.68 -2.92 25.99
CA GLN A 6 4.82 -2.03 25.23
C GLN A 6 5.58 -0.76 24.76
N LYS A 7 6.44 -0.20 25.61
CA LYS A 7 7.29 0.94 25.27
C LYS A 7 8.27 0.60 24.14
N THR A 8 8.84 -0.59 24.18
CA THR A 8 9.79 -1.05 23.17
C THR A 8 9.12 -1.22 21.81
N ILE A 9 7.94 -1.85 21.75
CA ILE A 9 7.18 -2.05 20.51
C ILE A 9 6.80 -0.69 19.89
N GLN A 10 6.31 0.22 20.71
CA GLN A 10 5.89 1.54 20.24
C GLN A 10 7.07 2.40 19.78
N SER A 11 8.19 2.34 20.49
CA SER A 11 9.42 2.99 20.03
C SER A 11 9.90 2.38 18.70
N ALA A 12 9.79 1.08 18.52
CA ALA A 12 10.15 0.41 17.27
C ALA A 12 9.24 0.85 16.11
N VAL A 13 7.93 0.99 16.34
CA VAL A 13 7.00 1.54 15.34
C VAL A 13 7.38 2.99 14.99
N GLY A 14 7.65 3.84 15.98
CA GLY A 14 8.05 5.22 15.74
C GLY A 14 9.36 5.33 14.95
N VAL A 15 10.35 4.49 15.26
CA VAL A 15 11.59 4.38 14.48
C VAL A 15 11.32 3.90 13.07
N GLY A 16 10.45 2.91 12.89
CA GLY A 16 10.05 2.42 11.57
C GLY A 16 9.41 3.52 10.71
N VAL A 17 8.49 4.31 11.27
CA VAL A 17 7.87 5.45 10.59
C VAL A 17 8.92 6.52 10.22
N LEU A 18 9.85 6.81 11.13
CA LEU A 18 10.95 7.74 10.87
C LEU A 18 11.82 7.26 9.71
N LEU A 19 12.21 5.99 9.70
CA LEU A 19 13.03 5.42 8.63
C LEU A 19 12.32 5.48 7.27
N VAL A 20 11.02 5.20 7.23
CA VAL A 20 10.22 5.34 6.00
C VAL A 20 10.20 6.81 5.54
N GLY A 21 10.00 7.76 6.45
CA GLY A 21 10.06 9.19 6.14
C GLY A 21 11.42 9.61 5.57
N LEU A 22 12.52 9.15 6.16
CA LEU A 22 13.87 9.43 5.66
C LEU A 22 14.14 8.79 4.30
N ALA A 23 13.69 7.56 4.09
CA ALA A 23 13.82 6.86 2.80
C ALA A 23 13.05 7.58 1.68
N LEU A 24 11.81 8.03 1.96
CA LEU A 24 11.02 8.85 1.03
C LEU A 24 11.70 10.18 0.73
N GLY A 25 12.27 10.85 1.75
CA GLY A 25 13.05 12.08 1.55
C GLY A 25 14.27 11.87 0.67
N ALA A 26 15.01 10.80 0.90
CA ALA A 26 16.16 10.43 0.07
C ALA A 26 15.74 10.14 -1.40
N GLY A 27 14.61 9.44 -1.59
CA GLY A 27 14.04 9.23 -2.93
C GLY A 27 13.57 10.52 -3.60
N ALA A 28 13.03 11.46 -2.82
CA ALA A 28 12.54 12.75 -3.33
C ALA A 28 13.67 13.65 -3.88
N VAL A 29 14.92 13.47 -3.41
CA VAL A 29 16.09 14.21 -3.92
C VAL A 29 16.33 13.94 -5.41
N SER A 30 16.07 12.73 -5.87
CA SER A 30 16.28 12.32 -7.26
C SER A 30 15.17 12.77 -8.22
N ILE A 31 14.08 13.35 -7.72
CA ILE A 31 12.98 13.82 -8.56
C ILE A 31 13.33 15.21 -9.14
N PRO A 32 13.37 15.38 -10.48
CA PRO A 32 13.67 16.67 -11.09
C PRO A 32 12.69 17.75 -10.65
N ASN A 33 13.23 18.88 -10.19
CA ASN A 33 12.46 20.01 -9.64
C ASN A 33 12.05 21.02 -10.74
N ALA A 34 11.85 20.58 -11.97
CA ALA A 34 11.31 21.45 -13.00
C ALA A 34 9.95 22.00 -12.54
N ALA A 35 9.91 23.32 -12.33
CA ALA A 35 8.72 24.01 -11.84
C ALA A 35 7.54 23.75 -12.78
N GLY A 36 6.54 23.02 -12.28
CA GLY A 36 5.26 22.88 -12.94
C GLY A 36 4.43 24.17 -12.84
N TYR A 37 3.27 24.16 -13.44
CA TYR A 37 2.32 25.27 -13.36
C TYR A 37 2.00 25.60 -11.89
N GLY A 38 2.20 26.87 -11.50
CA GLY A 38 1.86 27.36 -10.15
C GLY A 38 2.99 27.35 -9.12
N GLY A 39 4.24 27.11 -9.50
CA GLY A 39 5.40 27.21 -8.60
C GLY A 39 5.63 26.00 -7.69
N VAL A 40 4.79 24.97 -7.79
CA VAL A 40 4.90 23.72 -7.01
C VAL A 40 5.38 22.61 -7.95
N GLY A 41 6.61 22.14 -7.75
CA GLY A 41 7.20 21.06 -8.57
C GLY A 41 6.67 19.67 -8.16
N PRO A 42 6.90 18.65 -9.01
CA PRO A 42 6.44 17.27 -8.77
C PRO A 42 7.07 16.63 -7.52
N SER A 43 8.20 17.14 -7.03
CA SER A 43 8.86 16.69 -5.81
C SER A 43 8.23 17.24 -4.52
N PHE A 44 7.35 18.25 -4.59
CA PHE A 44 6.78 18.91 -3.41
C PHE A 44 5.99 17.93 -2.52
N LEU A 45 5.10 17.14 -3.14
CA LEU A 45 4.28 16.19 -2.39
C LEU A 45 5.12 15.09 -1.70
N PRO A 46 6.08 14.44 -2.37
CA PRO A 46 7.02 13.52 -1.71
C PRO A 46 7.78 14.16 -0.55
N TRP A 47 8.26 15.40 -0.70
CA TRP A 47 8.94 16.11 0.39
C TRP A 47 8.03 16.40 1.57
N LEU A 48 6.79 16.84 1.30
CA LEU A 48 5.79 17.10 2.34
C LEU A 48 5.47 15.84 3.13
N MET A 49 5.27 14.72 2.42
CA MET A 49 4.98 13.43 3.06
C MET A 49 6.18 12.90 3.86
N ALA A 50 7.38 13.03 3.32
CA ALA A 50 8.61 12.65 4.02
C ALA A 50 8.78 13.45 5.33
N ALA A 51 8.58 14.77 5.27
CA ALA A 51 8.65 15.64 6.45
C ALA A 51 7.56 15.30 7.48
N ALA A 52 6.31 15.09 7.04
CA ALA A 52 5.21 14.71 7.93
C ALA A 52 5.48 13.38 8.64
N LEU A 53 5.94 12.36 7.90
CA LEU A 53 6.28 11.06 8.47
C LEU A 53 7.47 11.15 9.42
N ALA A 54 8.50 11.93 9.09
CA ALA A 54 9.65 12.14 9.97
C ALA A 54 9.22 12.79 11.29
N VAL A 55 8.40 13.84 11.23
CA VAL A 55 7.87 14.51 12.44
C VAL A 55 7.01 13.53 13.25
N CYS A 56 6.09 12.81 12.62
CA CYS A 56 5.25 11.82 13.31
C CYS A 56 6.12 10.74 13.96
N GLY A 57 7.12 10.21 13.26
CA GLY A 57 8.03 9.20 13.79
C GLY A 57 8.79 9.69 15.04
N VAL A 58 9.32 10.92 15.00
CA VAL A 58 9.98 11.54 16.16
C VAL A 58 9.01 11.73 17.33
N LEU A 59 7.79 12.21 17.07
CA LEU A 59 6.78 12.41 18.11
C LEU A 59 6.36 11.09 18.76
N ILE A 60 6.15 10.02 17.97
CA ILE A 60 5.83 8.67 18.49
C ILE A 60 6.97 8.16 19.38
N VAL A 61 8.23 8.28 18.95
CA VAL A 61 9.38 7.86 19.76
C VAL A 61 9.49 8.68 21.05
N ARG A 62 9.29 9.99 20.96
CA ARG A 62 9.30 10.87 22.14
C ARG A 62 8.21 10.46 23.13
N GLU A 63 6.98 10.27 22.66
CA GLU A 63 5.84 9.87 23.49
C GLU A 63 6.05 8.49 24.12
N ALA A 64 6.58 7.54 23.38
CA ALA A 64 6.95 6.22 23.89
C ALA A 64 7.95 6.30 25.05
N ARG A 65 8.88 7.27 25.02
CA ARG A 65 9.91 7.45 26.04
C ARG A 65 9.45 8.27 27.25
N THR A 66 8.60 9.27 27.04
CA THR A 66 8.12 10.16 28.11
C THR A 66 6.96 9.58 28.91
N GLY A 67 6.43 8.44 28.52
CA GLY A 67 5.37 7.75 29.28
C GLY A 67 3.96 8.33 29.10
N GLY A 68 3.77 9.21 28.11
CA GLY A 68 2.48 9.84 27.75
C GLY A 68 1.46 8.88 27.11
N TYR A 69 1.71 7.60 27.13
CA TYR A 69 0.81 6.61 26.53
C TYR A 69 -0.51 6.53 27.27
N ARG A 70 -1.58 6.87 26.56
CA ARG A 70 -2.94 6.50 26.96
C ARG A 70 -3.04 4.98 27.02
N ASN A 71 -3.78 4.44 28.02
CA ASN A 71 -4.19 3.05 28.02
C ASN A 71 -4.93 2.79 26.70
N MET A 72 -4.30 2.08 25.80
CA MET A 72 -4.96 1.62 24.58
C MET A 72 -5.94 0.54 25.02
N GLU A 73 -7.19 0.64 24.56
CA GLU A 73 -8.13 -0.48 24.63
C GLU A 73 -7.46 -1.73 24.06
N GLU A 74 -7.78 -2.88 24.60
CA GLU A 74 -7.26 -4.14 24.09
C GLU A 74 -7.54 -4.22 22.58
N PRO A 75 -6.54 -4.57 21.76
CA PRO A 75 -6.71 -4.60 20.31
C PRO A 75 -7.85 -5.57 19.96
N ALA A 76 -8.90 -5.05 19.33
CA ALA A 76 -10.07 -5.81 18.89
C ALA A 76 -9.76 -6.81 17.75
N GLY A 77 -8.47 -7.07 17.48
CA GLY A 77 -7.99 -7.99 16.47
C GLY A 77 -7.87 -9.44 16.95
N ALA A 78 -7.64 -10.35 16.01
CA ALA A 78 -7.34 -11.73 16.32
C ALA A 78 -6.08 -11.83 17.20
N PRO A 79 -6.06 -12.73 18.21
CA PRO A 79 -4.94 -12.84 19.15
C PRO A 79 -3.63 -13.29 18.50
N HIS A 80 -3.70 -13.88 17.31
CA HIS A 80 -2.55 -14.33 16.55
C HIS A 80 -2.58 -13.81 15.11
N PRO A 81 -1.45 -13.34 14.56
CA PRO A 81 -1.37 -12.88 13.18
C PRO A 81 -1.57 -14.05 12.21
N PHE A 82 -2.38 -13.84 11.20
CA PHE A 82 -2.58 -14.83 10.14
C PHE A 82 -1.53 -14.64 9.04
N TRP A 83 -0.35 -15.19 9.27
CA TRP A 83 0.80 -15.10 8.35
C TRP A 83 0.51 -15.54 6.90
N PRO A 84 -0.26 -16.62 6.66
CA PRO A 84 -0.60 -16.99 5.29
C PRO A 84 -1.38 -15.90 4.54
N GLY A 85 -2.33 -15.23 5.20
CA GLY A 85 -3.06 -14.11 4.58
C GLY A 85 -2.13 -12.96 4.20
N PHE A 86 -1.22 -12.60 5.10
CA PHE A 86 -0.20 -11.59 4.83
C PHE A 86 0.68 -11.98 3.63
N ALA A 87 1.12 -13.24 3.56
CA ALA A 87 1.93 -13.73 2.44
C ALA A 87 1.19 -13.66 1.11
N TRP A 88 -0.12 -14.01 1.08
CA TRP A 88 -0.95 -13.90 -0.12
C TRP A 88 -1.09 -12.46 -0.61
N VAL A 89 -1.37 -11.52 0.28
CA VAL A 89 -1.49 -10.10 -0.07
C VAL A 89 -0.16 -9.53 -0.54
N SER A 90 0.93 -9.84 0.16
CA SER A 90 2.27 -9.42 -0.23
C SER A 90 2.68 -9.98 -1.59
N ALA A 91 2.41 -11.27 -1.85
CA ALA A 91 2.64 -11.89 -3.14
C ALA A 91 1.83 -11.21 -4.26
N GLY A 92 0.58 -10.84 -3.99
CA GLY A 92 -0.26 -10.10 -4.93
C GLY A 92 0.33 -8.73 -5.29
N LEU A 93 0.79 -7.97 -4.29
CA LEU A 93 1.41 -6.66 -4.49
C LEU A 93 2.74 -6.77 -5.26
N LEU A 94 3.60 -7.72 -4.89
CA LEU A 94 4.87 -7.94 -5.59
C LEU A 94 4.66 -8.41 -7.03
N ALA A 95 3.71 -9.33 -7.25
CA ALA A 95 3.34 -9.77 -8.60
C ALA A 95 2.81 -8.60 -9.44
N ASN A 96 1.96 -7.74 -8.87
CA ASN A 96 1.49 -6.54 -9.55
C ASN A 96 2.65 -5.61 -9.92
N ALA A 97 3.54 -5.32 -8.99
CA ALA A 97 4.69 -4.45 -9.25
C ALA A 97 5.63 -5.01 -10.35
N ALA A 98 5.83 -6.33 -10.38
CA ALA A 98 6.69 -6.97 -11.36
C ALA A 98 6.05 -7.09 -12.76
N LEU A 99 4.73 -7.26 -12.82
CA LEU A 99 4.02 -7.62 -14.04
C LEU A 99 3.29 -6.45 -14.71
N ILE A 100 3.11 -5.32 -14.02
CA ILE A 100 2.31 -4.20 -14.50
C ILE A 100 2.82 -3.65 -15.84
N THR A 101 4.11 -3.69 -16.08
CA THR A 101 4.74 -3.22 -17.33
C THR A 101 4.73 -4.27 -18.44
N THR A 102 4.47 -5.53 -18.13
CA THR A 102 4.53 -6.65 -19.08
C THR A 102 3.13 -7.12 -19.52
N ILE A 103 2.20 -7.29 -18.60
CA ILE A 103 0.83 -7.74 -18.88
C ILE A 103 -0.19 -6.61 -18.80
N GLY A 104 0.26 -5.38 -18.56
CA GLY A 104 -0.56 -4.20 -18.48
C GLY A 104 -1.32 -4.03 -17.15
N PHE A 105 -1.89 -2.83 -16.96
CA PHE A 105 -2.54 -2.43 -15.72
C PHE A 105 -3.74 -3.31 -15.36
N ILE A 106 -4.65 -3.57 -16.33
CA ILE A 106 -5.91 -4.27 -16.06
C ILE A 106 -5.66 -5.68 -15.52
N PHE A 107 -4.81 -6.46 -16.20
CA PHE A 107 -4.56 -7.86 -15.82
C PHE A 107 -3.69 -7.96 -14.56
N SER A 108 -2.72 -7.06 -14.41
CA SER A 108 -1.86 -7.05 -13.23
C SER A 108 -2.65 -6.69 -11.96
N CYS A 109 -3.52 -5.67 -12.02
CA CYS A 109 -4.39 -5.32 -10.90
C CYS A 109 -5.43 -6.39 -10.60
N THR A 110 -5.99 -7.04 -11.64
CA THR A 110 -6.91 -8.17 -11.46
C THR A 110 -6.24 -9.34 -10.76
N LEU A 111 -5.00 -9.66 -11.13
CA LEU A 111 -4.21 -10.71 -10.47
C LEU A 111 -3.92 -10.35 -9.00
N CYS A 112 -3.54 -9.11 -8.74
CA CYS A 112 -3.33 -8.60 -7.39
C CYS A 112 -4.59 -8.74 -6.53
N TYR A 113 -5.73 -8.30 -7.06
CA TYR A 113 -7.04 -8.45 -6.41
C TYR A 113 -7.36 -9.91 -6.09
N LEU A 114 -7.19 -10.79 -7.08
CA LEU A 114 -7.47 -12.22 -6.94
C LEU A 114 -6.62 -12.84 -5.81
N LEU A 115 -5.32 -12.60 -5.81
CA LEU A 115 -4.42 -13.13 -4.77
C LEU A 115 -4.77 -12.57 -3.38
N ALA A 116 -5.04 -11.29 -3.28
CA ALA A 116 -5.40 -10.64 -2.02
C ALA A 116 -6.72 -11.21 -1.47
N VAL A 117 -7.78 -11.30 -2.29
CA VAL A 117 -9.08 -11.82 -1.87
C VAL A 117 -8.99 -13.29 -1.46
N GLN A 118 -8.24 -14.11 -2.21
CA GLN A 118 -8.02 -15.51 -1.84
C GLN A 118 -7.30 -15.65 -0.50
N GLY A 119 -6.35 -14.77 -0.21
CA GLY A 119 -5.67 -14.71 1.10
C GLY A 119 -6.62 -14.32 2.23
N LEU A 120 -7.43 -13.27 2.02
CA LEU A 120 -8.39 -12.77 3.01
C LEU A 120 -9.52 -13.77 3.29
N ARG A 121 -10.04 -14.46 2.26
CA ARG A 121 -11.04 -15.52 2.44
C ARG A 121 -10.51 -16.67 3.33
N ARG A 122 -9.24 -17.07 3.11
CA ARG A 122 -8.60 -18.08 3.97
C ARG A 122 -8.45 -17.59 5.40
N ALA A 123 -8.10 -16.32 5.59
CA ALA A 123 -8.02 -15.71 6.92
C ALA A 123 -9.38 -15.67 7.65
N SER A 124 -10.47 -15.47 6.89
CA SER A 124 -11.84 -15.41 7.43
C SER A 124 -12.54 -16.78 7.50
N GLY A 125 -11.85 -17.88 7.16
CA GLY A 125 -12.45 -19.23 7.13
C GLY A 125 -13.51 -19.40 6.04
N GLN A 126 -13.54 -18.53 5.04
CA GLN A 126 -14.51 -18.60 3.93
C GLN A 126 -14.01 -19.53 2.84
N ALA A 127 -14.95 -19.99 1.96
CA ALA A 127 -14.59 -20.81 0.82
C ALA A 127 -13.61 -20.08 -0.09
N ALA A 128 -12.43 -20.67 -0.28
CA ALA A 128 -11.36 -20.17 -1.12
C ALA A 128 -10.90 -21.27 -2.09
N GLY A 129 -10.41 -20.88 -3.28
CA GLY A 129 -9.82 -21.82 -4.22
C GLY A 129 -10.81 -22.64 -5.07
N THR A 130 -12.11 -22.55 -4.85
CA THR A 130 -13.11 -23.21 -5.70
C THR A 130 -13.18 -22.49 -7.05
N ALA A 131 -13.25 -23.23 -8.16
CA ALA A 131 -13.26 -22.65 -9.50
C ALA A 131 -14.35 -21.56 -9.70
N ARG A 132 -15.54 -21.78 -9.15
CA ARG A 132 -16.63 -20.80 -9.19
C ARG A 132 -16.29 -19.51 -8.46
N VAL A 133 -15.68 -19.61 -7.27
CA VAL A 133 -15.28 -18.44 -6.46
C VAL A 133 -14.16 -17.68 -7.15
N VAL A 134 -13.15 -18.38 -7.68
CA VAL A 134 -12.05 -17.78 -8.43
C VAL A 134 -12.56 -17.07 -9.69
N ALA A 135 -13.51 -17.66 -10.41
CA ALA A 135 -14.12 -17.05 -11.60
C ALA A 135 -14.86 -15.73 -11.24
N TRP A 136 -15.64 -15.73 -10.16
CA TRP A 136 -16.29 -14.50 -9.68
C TRP A 136 -15.31 -13.44 -9.23
N ASP A 137 -14.25 -13.82 -8.50
CA ASP A 137 -13.20 -12.89 -8.07
C ASP A 137 -12.46 -12.31 -9.29
N LEU A 138 -12.20 -13.10 -10.32
CA LEU A 138 -11.61 -12.65 -11.58
C LEU A 138 -12.51 -11.63 -12.30
N VAL A 139 -13.79 -11.93 -12.45
CA VAL A 139 -14.76 -11.01 -13.05
C VAL A 139 -14.85 -9.71 -12.27
N THR A 140 -14.87 -9.79 -10.94
CA THR A 140 -14.89 -8.60 -10.08
C THR A 140 -13.60 -7.79 -10.22
N GLY A 141 -12.44 -8.44 -10.25
CA GLY A 141 -11.16 -7.77 -10.45
C GLY A 141 -11.09 -7.03 -11.79
N LEU A 142 -11.54 -7.67 -12.88
CA LEU A 142 -11.64 -7.03 -14.18
C LEU A 142 -12.64 -5.87 -14.20
N ALA A 143 -13.81 -6.05 -13.60
CA ALA A 143 -14.84 -5.02 -13.51
C ALA A 143 -14.41 -3.79 -12.71
N LEU A 144 -13.47 -3.94 -11.77
CA LEU A 144 -12.88 -2.83 -11.03
C LEU A 144 -11.70 -2.20 -11.78
N SER A 145 -10.82 -3.01 -12.36
CA SER A 145 -9.58 -2.52 -12.98
C SER A 145 -9.82 -1.83 -14.32
N ALA A 146 -10.72 -2.36 -15.16
CA ALA A 146 -10.96 -1.82 -16.49
C ALA A 146 -11.54 -0.40 -16.50
N PRO A 147 -12.59 -0.06 -15.72
CA PRO A 147 -13.08 1.31 -15.66
C PRO A 147 -12.04 2.30 -15.14
N VAL A 148 -11.22 1.88 -14.16
CA VAL A 148 -10.13 2.72 -13.64
C VAL A 148 -9.10 2.99 -14.73
N PHE A 149 -8.67 1.96 -15.45
CA PHE A 149 -7.74 2.11 -16.58
C PHE A 149 -8.28 3.11 -17.63
N TRP A 150 -9.53 2.93 -18.07
CA TRP A 150 -10.14 3.79 -19.08
C TRP A 150 -10.36 5.22 -18.57
N MET A 151 -10.73 5.37 -17.29
CA MET A 151 -10.86 6.69 -16.68
C MET A 151 -9.53 7.47 -16.74
N PHE A 152 -8.44 6.83 -16.37
CA PHE A 152 -7.13 7.48 -16.37
C PHE A 152 -6.60 7.71 -17.79
N THR A 153 -6.74 6.74 -18.70
CA THR A 153 -6.20 6.86 -20.06
C THR A 153 -7.05 7.74 -20.96
N GLN A 154 -8.38 7.65 -20.90
CA GLN A 154 -9.27 8.36 -21.83
C GLN A 154 -9.71 9.74 -21.31
N PHE A 155 -9.98 9.89 -20.00
CA PHE A 155 -10.45 11.17 -19.46
C PHE A 155 -9.31 12.04 -18.92
N LEU A 156 -8.30 11.45 -18.28
CA LEU A 156 -7.20 12.20 -17.69
C LEU A 156 -5.96 12.29 -18.62
N ALA A 157 -5.97 11.61 -19.76
CA ALA A 157 -4.81 11.51 -20.67
C ALA A 157 -3.51 11.05 -19.99
N ILE A 158 -3.62 10.23 -18.93
CA ILE A 158 -2.50 9.65 -18.23
C ILE A 158 -2.24 8.26 -18.82
N ASN A 159 -1.08 8.07 -19.44
CA ASN A 159 -0.69 6.80 -20.04
C ASN A 159 -0.38 5.77 -18.94
N LEU A 160 -1.33 4.89 -18.66
CA LEU A 160 -1.10 3.68 -17.85
C LEU A 160 -0.49 2.57 -18.71
N PRO A 161 0.35 1.69 -18.15
CA PRO A 161 0.90 0.56 -18.89
C PRO A 161 -0.24 -0.32 -19.43
N GLY A 162 -0.39 -0.36 -20.75
CA GLY A 162 -1.33 -1.21 -21.46
C GLY A 162 -0.60 -2.30 -22.22
N ILE A 163 -1.33 -3.31 -22.71
CA ILE A 163 -0.80 -4.37 -23.58
C ILE A 163 -0.70 -3.86 -25.00
N THR A 164 -1.58 -2.95 -25.38
CA THR A 164 -1.64 -2.40 -26.74
C THR A 164 -1.26 -0.93 -26.75
N SER A 165 -0.62 -0.50 -27.83
CA SER A 165 -0.29 0.91 -28.06
C SER A 165 -1.51 1.81 -28.33
N THR A 166 -2.71 1.20 -28.45
CA THR A 166 -3.97 1.91 -28.74
C THR A 166 -4.62 2.55 -27.51
N GLY A 167 -4.15 2.25 -26.30
CA GLY A 167 -4.73 2.77 -25.06
C GLY A 167 -6.11 2.17 -24.68
N TRP A 168 -6.53 1.08 -25.32
CA TRP A 168 -7.78 0.39 -25.00
C TRP A 168 -7.59 -0.85 -24.11
N LEU A 169 -6.39 -1.44 -24.13
CA LEU A 169 -5.97 -2.60 -23.30
C LEU A 169 -4.51 -2.46 -22.89
#